data_a22313d7997ab8ddd81f736c06cf038e
#
_entry.id   a22313d7997ab8ddd81f736c06cf038e
#
_cell.length_a   1.000
_cell.length_b   1.000
_cell.length_c   1.000
_cell.angle_alpha   90.00
_cell.angle_beta   90.00
_cell.angle_gamma   90.00
#
_symmetry.space_group_name_H-M   'P 1'
#
loop_
_entity.id
_entity.type
_entity.pdbx_description
1 polymer ?
#
loop_
_entity_poly.entity_id
_entity_poly.type
_entity_poly.pdbx_seq_one_letter_code
_entity_poly.pdbx_strand_id
1 'polypeptide(L)'
;MILKSQQVRSLSPEMDPLRMGMGWTVDDLSKPQIMVESTYGNSHPGSGHLNIFVEEAVRGVNDHGGKAARYFATDMCDGMAQGHDGINYSLAHREAITNLVEAQANATTFDGGVFISSCDKAMPAMLMSIGRMKDMMAAIVVTGGVMEAYDLPAKYTENDPGCAINELLTLEQIGKFSAQYERGEIPAEQLTYYKQHACPSCGACSFMGTASTMQVMAEALGLMLPGTALMPATAPELKQAAYDAGAQLMKLVEAGVTAGDIVDMRSFENAIMVHAAISGSTNALMHVPAIAHEFGFEIDADTFDRMHRGAHYLLNIRPAGDWPAQYFYYAGGVPRIMEEIKSMLHLDAKTVTGKTLGENLEELKKNGFYEHCDALLAEKSKKIGREIKRTDIIRSFDEPIGTNGSIAILRGNLAPEGCVIKHTACPKAMFKATLTARPFDCEEDAIDAILHGRIHPGDAVFIRYEGPRGSGMPEMFYTGEAICSDPTLASSVALITDGRFSGASRGPVIGHVSPEAAAGGPIALVEEGDIIELDVEARRLEITGVKGEHKTPEEMDAILAERKANWKGFTSKYTHGLLKLYSQHAVSAMKGAYME
;
A
#
# COMPACT_ATOMS: atom_id res chain seq x y z
N MET A 1 34.38 6.59 14.78
CA MET A 1 33.52 7.69 14.24
C MET A 1 33.02 8.51 15.41
N ILE A 2 32.97 9.84 15.31
CA ILE A 2 32.35 10.67 16.37
C ILE A 2 30.84 10.64 16.13
N LEU A 3 30.09 10.18 17.14
CA LEU A 3 28.62 10.12 17.08
C LEU A 3 28.04 11.53 16.93
N LYS A 4 27.04 11.70 16.07
CA LYS A 4 26.37 13.01 15.85
C LYS A 4 25.71 13.53 17.12
N SER A 5 25.08 12.64 17.89
CA SER A 5 24.49 12.98 19.19
C SER A 5 25.51 13.61 20.14
N GLN A 6 26.76 13.11 20.18
CA GLN A 6 27.83 13.63 21.02
C GLN A 6 28.37 14.99 20.52
N GLN A 7 28.40 15.19 19.18
CA GLN A 7 28.77 16.49 18.60
C GLN A 7 27.75 17.57 19.00
N VAL A 8 26.46 17.28 18.88
CA VAL A 8 25.41 18.24 19.22
C VAL A 8 25.39 18.55 20.71
N ARG A 9 25.65 17.58 21.60
CA ARG A 9 25.81 17.82 23.04
C ARG A 9 26.92 18.83 23.35
N SER A 10 28.01 18.84 22.58
CA SER A 10 29.09 19.81 22.77
C SER A 10 28.71 21.23 22.32
N LEU A 11 27.71 21.35 21.42
CA LEU A 11 27.22 22.61 20.92
C LEU A 11 26.04 23.16 21.75
N SER A 12 25.27 22.27 22.38
CA SER A 12 24.06 22.58 23.16
C SER A 12 24.16 21.94 24.54
N PRO A 13 24.84 22.58 25.50
CA PRO A 13 25.06 22.01 26.84
C PRO A 13 23.76 21.82 27.64
N GLU A 14 22.68 22.48 27.26
CA GLU A 14 21.36 22.33 27.85
C GLU A 14 20.72 20.96 27.55
N MET A 15 21.19 20.23 26.55
CA MET A 15 20.68 18.88 26.26
C MET A 15 20.87 17.92 27.43
N ASP A 16 22.01 17.97 28.09
CA ASP A 16 22.31 17.06 29.19
C ASP A 16 21.32 17.20 30.36
N PRO A 17 21.11 18.39 30.98
CA PRO A 17 20.14 18.52 32.04
C PRO A 17 18.70 18.25 31.58
N LEU A 18 18.32 18.56 30.32
CA LEU A 18 17.00 18.24 29.82
C LEU A 18 16.78 16.72 29.70
N ARG A 19 17.77 15.96 29.22
CA ARG A 19 17.74 14.49 29.18
C ARG A 19 17.75 13.90 30.59
N MET A 20 18.55 14.43 31.50
CA MET A 20 18.59 14.01 32.90
C MET A 20 17.25 14.27 33.59
N GLY A 21 16.55 15.37 33.29
CA GLY A 21 15.19 15.66 33.74
C GLY A 21 14.16 14.62 33.29
N MET A 22 14.46 13.86 32.19
CA MET A 22 13.67 12.71 31.72
C MET A 22 14.15 11.37 32.31
N GLY A 23 15.05 11.39 33.30
CA GLY A 23 15.53 10.21 34.00
C GLY A 23 16.74 9.53 33.33
N TRP A 24 17.41 10.20 32.36
CA TRP A 24 18.66 9.69 31.80
C TRP A 24 19.80 9.88 32.80
N THR A 25 20.70 8.91 32.87
CA THR A 25 21.91 8.99 33.70
C THR A 25 23.06 9.64 32.91
N VAL A 26 24.12 10.03 33.61
CA VAL A 26 25.36 10.52 32.97
C VAL A 26 25.94 9.45 32.02
N ASP A 27 25.84 8.19 32.39
CA ASP A 27 26.26 7.06 31.55
C ASP A 27 25.41 6.97 30.26
N ASP A 28 24.08 7.12 30.37
CA ASP A 28 23.17 7.14 29.22
C ASP A 28 23.50 8.25 28.21
N LEU A 29 23.89 9.43 28.69
CA LEU A 29 24.25 10.56 27.84
C LEU A 29 25.47 10.28 26.95
N SER A 30 26.37 9.38 27.38
CA SER A 30 27.59 9.02 26.63
C SER A 30 27.36 7.95 25.58
N LYS A 31 26.21 7.25 25.61
CA LYS A 31 25.85 6.19 24.66
C LYS A 31 25.37 6.78 23.32
N PRO A 32 25.40 5.99 22.23
CA PRO A 32 24.65 6.32 21.03
C PRO A 32 23.17 6.58 21.33
N GLN A 33 22.63 7.71 20.87
CA GLN A 33 21.24 8.08 21.10
C GLN A 33 20.39 7.62 19.91
N ILE A 34 19.37 6.83 20.20
CA ILE A 34 18.56 6.16 19.18
C ILE A 34 17.10 6.65 19.26
N MET A 35 16.57 7.06 18.11
CA MET A 35 15.14 7.34 17.96
C MET A 35 14.38 6.03 17.78
N VAL A 36 13.37 5.77 18.58
CA VAL A 36 12.37 4.73 18.33
C VAL A 36 11.07 5.44 18.02
N GLU A 37 10.79 5.55 16.72
CA GLU A 37 9.63 6.26 16.19
C GLU A 37 8.52 5.27 15.86
N SER A 38 7.27 5.61 16.17
CA SER A 38 6.13 4.75 15.89
C SER A 38 4.88 5.55 15.54
N THR A 39 4.06 4.98 14.65
CA THR A 39 2.70 5.47 14.38
C THR A 39 1.65 4.88 15.34
N TYR A 40 2.05 4.54 16.55
CA TYR A 40 1.13 4.09 17.59
C TYR A 40 -0.01 5.09 17.81
N GLY A 41 -1.23 4.57 17.87
CA GLY A 41 -2.43 5.33 18.21
C GLY A 41 -3.58 4.37 18.51
N ASN A 42 -4.44 4.69 19.47
CA ASN A 42 -5.47 3.77 19.97
C ASN A 42 -6.83 3.97 19.28
N SER A 43 -6.85 4.13 17.94
CA SER A 43 -8.09 4.32 17.20
C SER A 43 -8.48 3.13 16.30
N HIS A 44 -7.52 2.33 15.86
CA HIS A 44 -7.76 1.21 14.95
C HIS A 44 -6.78 0.06 15.18
N PRO A 45 -7.13 -1.17 14.75
CA PRO A 45 -6.32 -2.36 15.04
C PRO A 45 -4.96 -2.38 14.36
N GLY A 46 -4.77 -1.59 13.28
CA GLY A 46 -3.48 -1.50 12.58
C GLY A 46 -2.39 -0.79 13.36
N SER A 47 -2.74 0.13 14.29
CA SER A 47 -1.75 0.89 15.06
C SER A 47 -1.84 0.71 16.58
N GLY A 48 -3.00 0.24 17.08
CA GLY A 48 -3.27 0.19 18.53
C GLY A 48 -2.36 -0.74 19.36
N HIS A 49 -1.61 -1.62 18.73
CA HIS A 49 -0.69 -2.57 19.36
C HIS A 49 0.79 -2.23 19.19
N LEU A 50 1.13 -1.22 18.40
CA LEU A 50 2.52 -0.91 18.04
C LEU A 50 3.38 -0.52 19.24
N ASN A 51 2.80 -0.04 20.33
CA ASN A 51 3.51 0.24 21.57
C ASN A 51 4.24 -1.00 22.13
N ILE A 52 3.74 -2.21 21.89
CA ILE A 52 4.38 -3.46 22.31
C ILE A 52 5.74 -3.61 21.60
N PHE A 53 5.79 -3.33 20.29
CA PHE A 53 7.01 -3.40 19.50
C PHE A 53 7.96 -2.25 19.80
N VAL A 54 7.43 -1.07 20.16
CA VAL A 54 8.24 0.06 20.66
C VAL A 54 9.06 -0.37 21.89
N GLU A 55 8.42 -1.01 22.88
CA GLU A 55 9.11 -1.44 24.11
C GLU A 55 10.15 -2.52 23.82
N GLU A 56 9.87 -3.46 22.91
CA GLU A 56 10.84 -4.47 22.54
C GLU A 56 12.04 -3.89 21.78
N ALA A 57 11.80 -2.97 20.83
CA ALA A 57 12.87 -2.28 20.11
C ALA A 57 13.75 -1.44 21.06
N VAL A 58 13.11 -0.70 22.00
CA VAL A 58 13.82 0.04 23.07
C VAL A 58 14.70 -0.88 23.90
N ARG A 59 14.19 -2.07 24.29
CA ARG A 59 14.95 -3.06 25.03
C ARG A 59 16.15 -3.56 24.20
N GLY A 60 15.92 -3.91 22.90
CA GLY A 60 16.98 -4.34 21.99
C GLY A 60 18.09 -3.30 21.84
N VAL A 61 17.75 -2.02 21.70
CA VAL A 61 18.72 -0.91 21.67
C VAL A 61 19.49 -0.79 22.97
N ASN A 62 18.78 -0.77 24.11
CA ASN A 62 19.41 -0.53 25.40
C ASN A 62 20.33 -1.68 25.85
N ASP A 63 19.91 -2.93 25.59
CA ASP A 63 20.70 -4.13 25.91
C ASP A 63 21.99 -4.23 25.07
N HIS A 64 22.03 -3.52 23.91
CA HIS A 64 23.18 -3.51 23.00
C HIS A 64 23.96 -2.18 23.02
N GLY A 65 23.90 -1.46 24.14
CA GLY A 65 24.79 -0.33 24.40
C GLY A 65 24.31 1.02 23.88
N GLY A 66 23.10 1.12 23.32
CA GLY A 66 22.46 2.38 22.95
C GLY A 66 21.63 2.99 24.07
N LYS A 67 21.10 4.19 23.85
CA LYS A 67 20.06 4.79 24.66
C LYS A 67 18.90 5.23 23.78
N ALA A 68 17.76 4.56 23.93
CA ALA A 68 16.57 4.82 23.12
C ALA A 68 15.71 5.95 23.69
N ALA A 69 15.17 6.78 22.78
CA ALA A 69 14.12 7.75 23.04
C ALA A 69 12.89 7.42 22.18
N ARG A 70 11.70 7.37 22.81
CA ARG A 70 10.43 7.06 22.14
C ARG A 70 9.85 8.32 21.54
N TYR A 71 9.40 8.23 20.29
CA TYR A 71 8.68 9.28 19.59
C TYR A 71 7.46 8.70 18.87
N PHE A 72 6.46 9.52 18.65
CA PHE A 72 5.19 9.06 18.08
C PHE A 72 4.62 10.09 17.10
N ALA A 73 4.27 9.58 15.90
CA ALA A 73 3.46 10.25 14.90
C ALA A 73 2.25 9.36 14.64
N THR A 74 1.08 9.72 15.16
CA THR A 74 -0.12 8.87 15.07
C THR A 74 -0.60 8.65 13.64
N ASP A 75 -1.31 7.55 13.41
CA ASP A 75 -1.83 7.14 12.11
C ASP A 75 -3.35 7.28 12.00
N MET A 76 -3.86 7.44 10.78
CA MET A 76 -5.27 7.32 10.45
C MET A 76 -5.54 5.97 9.74
N CYS A 77 -6.76 5.47 9.85
CA CYS A 77 -7.20 4.28 9.14
C CYS A 77 -8.01 4.64 7.90
N ASP A 78 -7.51 4.32 6.71
CA ASP A 78 -8.22 4.54 5.45
C ASP A 78 -9.58 3.81 5.46
N GLY A 79 -9.65 2.58 6.00
CA GLY A 79 -10.90 1.83 6.11
C GLY A 79 -11.98 2.49 6.97
N MET A 80 -11.59 3.22 8.04
CA MET A 80 -12.53 3.98 8.85
C MET A 80 -12.92 5.32 8.20
N ALA A 81 -12.10 5.82 7.29
CA ALA A 81 -12.31 7.08 6.60
C ALA A 81 -13.12 6.93 5.30
N GLN A 82 -13.36 5.70 4.81
CA GLN A 82 -14.13 5.44 3.60
C GLN A 82 -15.58 5.93 3.71
N GLY A 83 -16.14 6.42 2.59
CA GLY A 83 -17.53 6.85 2.48
C GLY A 83 -17.85 8.23 3.06
N HIS A 84 -16.82 9.03 3.36
CA HIS A 84 -16.97 10.43 3.77
C HIS A 84 -15.67 11.21 3.52
N ASP A 85 -15.71 12.53 3.61
CA ASP A 85 -14.57 13.44 3.34
C ASP A 85 -13.29 13.16 4.18
N GLY A 86 -13.35 12.28 5.17
CA GLY A 86 -12.18 11.85 5.95
C GLY A 86 -11.11 11.18 5.11
N ILE A 87 -11.50 10.43 4.07
CA ILE A 87 -10.55 9.73 3.19
C ILE A 87 -9.68 10.70 2.36
N ASN A 88 -10.13 11.93 2.15
CA ASN A 88 -9.39 12.97 1.45
C ASN A 88 -8.07 13.34 2.15
N TYR A 89 -8.00 13.13 3.47
CA TYR A 89 -6.79 13.36 4.26
C TYR A 89 -5.71 12.29 4.09
N SER A 90 -6.00 11.17 3.46
CA SER A 90 -5.14 9.99 3.47
C SER A 90 -3.71 10.28 2.97
N LEU A 91 -3.53 10.82 1.76
CA LEU A 91 -2.18 11.16 1.25
C LEU A 91 -1.60 12.41 1.95
N ALA A 92 -2.43 13.40 2.26
CA ALA A 92 -2.00 14.55 3.03
C ALA A 92 -1.46 14.14 4.42
N HIS A 93 -2.02 13.10 5.03
CA HIS A 93 -1.56 12.55 6.31
C HIS A 93 -0.22 11.83 6.17
N ARG A 94 0.03 11.12 5.05
CA ARG A 94 1.37 10.57 4.72
C ARG A 94 2.43 11.67 4.79
N GLU A 95 2.18 12.80 4.14
CA GLU A 95 3.09 13.95 4.15
C GLU A 95 3.25 14.55 5.56
N ALA A 96 2.14 14.64 6.31
CA ALA A 96 2.18 15.17 7.68
C ALA A 96 3.05 14.31 8.61
N ILE A 97 2.93 12.99 8.55
CA ILE A 97 3.79 12.06 9.31
C ILE A 97 5.25 12.25 8.89
N THR A 98 5.54 12.24 7.58
CA THR A 98 6.90 12.41 7.06
C THR A 98 7.54 13.70 7.58
N ASN A 99 6.83 14.82 7.48
CA ASN A 99 7.30 16.13 7.95
C ASN A 99 7.51 16.16 9.48
N LEU A 100 6.62 15.55 10.25
CA LEU A 100 6.73 15.49 11.71
C LEU A 100 7.95 14.69 12.16
N VAL A 101 8.13 13.50 11.59
CA VAL A 101 9.26 12.60 11.90
C VAL A 101 10.59 13.25 11.54
N GLU A 102 10.68 13.86 10.36
CA GLU A 102 11.86 14.63 9.94
C GLU A 102 12.17 15.76 10.90
N ALA A 103 11.16 16.56 11.29
CA ALA A 103 11.35 17.68 12.22
C ALA A 103 11.85 17.22 13.60
N GLN A 104 11.28 16.13 14.13
CA GLN A 104 11.70 15.53 15.40
C GLN A 104 13.15 15.03 15.36
N ALA A 105 13.51 14.30 14.30
CA ALA A 105 14.84 13.73 14.14
C ALA A 105 15.94 14.78 13.97
N ASN A 106 15.64 15.87 13.23
CA ASN A 106 16.60 16.96 13.00
C ASN A 106 16.72 17.89 14.19
N ALA A 107 15.61 18.15 14.93
CA ALA A 107 15.63 19.03 16.09
C ALA A 107 16.44 18.45 17.26
N THR A 108 16.53 17.13 17.39
CA THR A 108 17.17 16.47 18.54
C THR A 108 18.45 15.73 18.18
N THR A 109 18.69 15.40 16.93
CA THR A 109 19.81 14.63 16.38
C THR A 109 20.04 13.27 17.06
N PHE A 110 19.88 12.21 16.29
CA PHE A 110 20.09 10.82 16.69
C PHE A 110 21.17 10.16 15.84
N ASP A 111 21.78 9.08 16.37
CA ASP A 111 22.79 8.30 15.68
C ASP A 111 22.18 7.16 14.85
N GLY A 112 20.94 6.79 15.16
CA GLY A 112 20.16 5.79 14.45
C GLY A 112 18.67 5.87 14.79
N GLY A 113 17.84 5.20 13.99
CA GLY A 113 16.39 5.13 14.17
C GLY A 113 15.79 3.76 13.92
N VAL A 114 14.89 3.31 14.82
CA VAL A 114 13.95 2.21 14.58
C VAL A 114 12.60 2.82 14.24
N PHE A 115 12.04 2.46 13.08
CA PHE A 115 10.79 3.01 12.56
C PHE A 115 9.71 1.94 12.55
N ILE A 116 8.67 2.10 13.37
CA ILE A 116 7.65 1.07 13.66
C ILE A 116 6.31 1.53 13.11
N SER A 117 5.78 0.84 12.11
CA SER A 117 4.50 1.17 11.48
C SER A 117 3.83 -0.04 10.84
N SER A 118 2.58 0.10 10.43
CA SER A 118 1.79 -1.01 9.92
C SER A 118 0.88 -0.64 8.76
N CYS A 119 0.16 0.48 8.86
CA CYS A 119 -0.95 0.81 7.97
C CYS A 119 -0.58 1.56 6.70
N ASP A 120 -1.62 1.84 5.89
CA ASP A 120 -1.56 2.26 4.49
C ASP A 120 -0.67 3.47 4.23
N LYS A 121 -0.71 4.48 5.11
CA LYS A 121 0.03 5.72 4.93
C LYS A 121 1.22 5.83 5.88
N ALA A 122 1.14 5.14 7.02
CA ALA A 122 2.20 5.13 8.01
C ALA A 122 3.49 4.47 7.50
N MET A 123 3.39 3.29 6.89
CA MET A 123 4.58 2.60 6.37
C MET A 123 5.29 3.41 5.26
N PRO A 124 4.59 3.90 4.21
CA PRO A 124 5.22 4.79 3.23
C PRO A 124 5.81 6.06 3.86
N ALA A 125 5.12 6.69 4.82
CA ALA A 125 5.62 7.89 5.48
C ALA A 125 6.92 7.64 6.26
N MET A 126 7.02 6.51 6.97
CA MET A 126 8.27 6.12 7.65
C MET A 126 9.41 5.88 6.66
N LEU A 127 9.13 5.23 5.52
CA LEU A 127 10.12 5.02 4.46
C LEU A 127 10.56 6.34 3.80
N MET A 128 9.63 7.29 3.57
CA MET A 128 9.94 8.63 3.10
C MET A 128 10.79 9.39 4.13
N SER A 129 10.44 9.32 5.41
CA SER A 129 11.24 9.94 6.49
C SER A 129 12.67 9.40 6.53
N ILE A 130 12.84 8.08 6.39
CA ILE A 130 14.17 7.44 6.30
C ILE A 130 14.92 8.00 5.09
N GLY A 131 14.26 8.14 3.92
CA GLY A 131 14.85 8.72 2.71
C GLY A 131 15.39 10.14 2.94
N ARG A 132 14.62 11.02 3.60
CA ARG A 132 15.07 12.38 3.96
C ARG A 132 16.27 12.39 4.90
N MET A 133 16.41 11.36 5.72
CA MET A 133 17.48 11.24 6.71
C MET A 133 18.57 10.24 6.31
N LYS A 134 18.55 9.76 5.05
CA LYS A 134 19.40 8.64 4.57
C LYS A 134 20.89 8.79 4.82
N ASP A 135 21.40 10.02 4.77
CA ASP A 135 22.83 10.34 4.98
C ASP A 135 23.14 10.73 6.44
N MET A 136 22.12 10.81 7.29
CA MET A 136 22.24 11.28 8.67
C MET A 136 22.44 10.16 9.67
N MET A 137 21.71 9.06 9.53
CA MET A 137 21.66 8.00 10.53
C MET A 137 21.46 6.61 9.93
N ALA A 138 21.80 5.58 10.71
CA ALA A 138 21.37 4.21 10.47
C ALA A 138 19.85 4.11 10.66
N ALA A 139 19.18 3.29 9.87
CA ALA A 139 17.74 3.08 10.01
C ALA A 139 17.36 1.61 9.82
N ILE A 140 16.35 1.16 10.57
CA ILE A 140 15.71 -0.13 10.41
C ILE A 140 14.20 0.00 10.62
N VAL A 141 13.42 -0.76 9.85
CA VAL A 141 11.96 -0.76 9.92
C VAL A 141 11.47 -2.00 10.66
N VAL A 142 10.47 -1.81 11.50
CA VAL A 142 9.71 -2.89 12.16
C VAL A 142 8.26 -2.80 11.70
N THR A 143 7.72 -3.91 11.25
CA THR A 143 6.32 -4.01 10.86
C THR A 143 5.41 -4.23 12.07
N GLY A 144 4.18 -3.72 12.01
CA GLY A 144 3.11 -4.09 12.96
C GLY A 144 2.45 -5.44 12.64
N GLY A 145 2.84 -6.09 11.53
CA GLY A 145 2.29 -7.37 11.12
C GLY A 145 0.88 -7.27 10.55
N VAL A 146 0.28 -8.43 10.29
CA VAL A 146 -1.03 -8.57 9.67
C VAL A 146 -2.06 -9.17 10.63
N MET A 147 -3.31 -8.74 10.50
CA MET A 147 -4.45 -9.30 11.21
C MET A 147 -4.70 -10.75 10.79
N GLU A 148 -5.13 -11.59 11.71
CA GLU A 148 -5.59 -12.94 11.39
C GLU A 148 -6.99 -12.90 10.76
N ALA A 149 -7.34 -13.92 9.99
CA ALA A 149 -8.71 -14.17 9.57
C ALA A 149 -9.46 -14.94 10.66
N TYR A 150 -10.77 -14.77 10.69
CA TYR A 150 -11.63 -15.48 11.63
C TYR A 150 -12.17 -16.78 11.01
N ASP A 151 -12.07 -17.90 11.74
CA ASP A 151 -12.61 -19.18 11.30
C ASP A 151 -14.16 -19.17 11.46
N LEU A 152 -14.89 -19.19 10.35
CA LEU A 152 -16.35 -19.19 10.36
C LEU A 152 -16.91 -20.56 10.78
N PRO A 153 -17.89 -20.58 11.68
CA PRO A 153 -18.69 -21.78 11.92
C PRO A 153 -19.42 -22.22 10.65
N ALA A 154 -19.58 -23.53 10.46
CA ALA A 154 -20.21 -24.13 9.27
C ALA A 154 -21.59 -23.51 8.91
N LYS A 155 -22.38 -23.08 9.89
CA LYS A 155 -23.69 -22.43 9.67
C LYS A 155 -23.59 -21.04 8.99
N TYR A 156 -22.41 -20.40 9.00
CA TYR A 156 -22.16 -19.10 8.40
C TYR A 156 -21.19 -19.18 7.21
N THR A 157 -20.75 -20.39 6.87
CA THR A 157 -19.91 -20.61 5.68
C THR A 157 -20.83 -20.58 4.46
N GLU A 158 -20.66 -19.57 3.62
CA GLU A 158 -21.43 -19.44 2.38
C GLU A 158 -20.60 -19.95 1.19
N ASN A 159 -21.28 -20.56 0.22
CA ASN A 159 -20.68 -20.84 -1.07
C ASN A 159 -20.59 -19.52 -1.87
N ASP A 160 -19.47 -18.82 -1.72
CA ASP A 160 -19.14 -17.69 -2.58
C ASP A 160 -18.46 -18.23 -3.85
N PRO A 161 -19.12 -18.19 -5.02
CA PRO A 161 -18.52 -18.67 -6.27
C PRO A 161 -17.27 -17.86 -6.69
N GLY A 162 -17.04 -16.70 -6.08
CA GLY A 162 -15.86 -15.86 -6.31
C GLY A 162 -14.69 -16.12 -5.35
N CYS A 163 -14.84 -17.05 -4.39
CA CYS A 163 -13.78 -17.35 -3.41
C CYS A 163 -13.78 -18.85 -3.09
N ALA A 164 -12.64 -19.50 -3.27
CA ALA A 164 -12.47 -20.92 -2.98
C ALA A 164 -12.36 -21.24 -1.47
N ILE A 165 -12.12 -20.22 -0.63
CA ILE A 165 -11.92 -20.35 0.82
C ILE A 165 -13.03 -19.62 1.57
N ASN A 166 -14.13 -20.31 1.79
CA ASN A 166 -15.32 -19.72 2.43
C ASN A 166 -15.33 -19.86 3.96
N GLU A 167 -14.39 -20.62 4.53
CA GLU A 167 -14.29 -20.87 5.97
C GLU A 167 -13.59 -19.73 6.72
N LEU A 168 -12.97 -18.79 6.01
CA LEU A 168 -12.16 -17.72 6.60
C LEU A 168 -12.79 -16.34 6.30
N LEU A 169 -13.19 -15.64 7.36
CA LEU A 169 -13.74 -14.29 7.29
C LEU A 169 -12.62 -13.25 7.42
N THR A 170 -12.66 -12.24 6.56
CA THR A 170 -11.76 -11.08 6.58
C THR A 170 -12.54 -9.78 6.37
N LEU A 171 -11.93 -8.64 6.75
CA LEU A 171 -12.59 -7.34 6.80
C LEU A 171 -13.16 -6.89 5.44
N GLU A 172 -12.46 -7.13 4.35
CA GLU A 172 -12.86 -6.69 3.01
C GLU A 172 -14.17 -7.32 2.52
N GLN A 173 -14.61 -8.41 3.13
CA GLN A 173 -15.88 -9.07 2.78
C GLN A 173 -17.11 -8.35 3.37
N ILE A 174 -16.93 -7.44 4.34
CA ILE A 174 -18.04 -6.78 5.04
C ILE A 174 -18.87 -5.90 4.11
N GLY A 175 -18.24 -5.23 3.13
CA GLY A 175 -18.96 -4.47 2.10
C GLY A 175 -19.95 -5.34 1.33
N LYS A 176 -19.48 -6.49 0.85
CA LYS A 176 -20.32 -7.50 0.18
C LYS A 176 -21.49 -7.98 1.06
N PHE A 177 -21.22 -8.36 2.29
CA PHE A 177 -22.27 -8.84 3.20
C PHE A 177 -23.28 -7.75 3.56
N SER A 178 -22.83 -6.49 3.66
CA SER A 178 -23.72 -5.35 3.85
C SER A 178 -24.67 -5.17 2.64
N ALA A 179 -24.15 -5.28 1.42
CA ALA A 179 -24.97 -5.23 0.20
C ALA A 179 -25.95 -6.41 0.10
N GLN A 180 -25.54 -7.61 0.49
CA GLN A 180 -26.45 -8.78 0.57
C GLN A 180 -27.58 -8.56 1.58
N TYR A 181 -27.29 -7.95 2.71
CA TYR A 181 -28.32 -7.60 3.69
C TYR A 181 -29.32 -6.57 3.14
N GLU A 182 -28.85 -5.51 2.49
CA GLU A 182 -29.72 -4.49 1.88
C GLU A 182 -30.65 -5.08 0.81
N ARG A 183 -30.20 -6.11 0.08
CA ARG A 183 -31.03 -6.86 -0.87
C ARG A 183 -31.93 -7.93 -0.22
N GLY A 184 -31.85 -8.13 1.11
CA GLY A 184 -32.62 -9.14 1.83
C GLY A 184 -32.14 -10.59 1.63
N GLU A 185 -30.90 -10.79 1.16
CA GLU A 185 -30.30 -12.10 0.91
C GLU A 185 -29.80 -12.78 2.20
N ILE A 186 -29.38 -11.98 3.19
CA ILE A 186 -28.99 -12.44 4.52
C ILE A 186 -29.73 -11.69 5.63
N PRO A 187 -29.99 -12.31 6.79
CA PRO A 187 -30.65 -11.64 7.91
C PRO A 187 -29.69 -10.70 8.67
N ALA A 188 -30.26 -9.72 9.39
CA ALA A 188 -29.51 -8.76 10.22
C ALA A 188 -28.61 -9.42 11.27
N GLU A 189 -29.04 -10.56 11.85
CA GLU A 189 -28.25 -11.32 12.82
C GLU A 189 -26.95 -11.84 12.19
N GLN A 190 -27.00 -12.33 10.96
CA GLN A 190 -25.83 -12.83 10.23
C GLN A 190 -24.84 -11.71 9.89
N LEU A 191 -25.33 -10.58 9.38
CA LEU A 191 -24.49 -9.41 9.14
C LEU A 191 -23.83 -8.90 10.44
N THR A 192 -24.58 -8.85 11.53
CA THR A 192 -24.06 -8.45 12.84
C THR A 192 -22.96 -9.41 13.30
N TYR A 193 -23.16 -10.72 13.11
CA TYR A 193 -22.15 -11.72 13.41
C TYR A 193 -20.85 -11.49 12.62
N TYR A 194 -20.95 -11.27 11.30
CA TYR A 194 -19.79 -10.99 10.47
C TYR A 194 -19.05 -9.73 10.93
N LYS A 195 -19.78 -8.63 11.19
CA LYS A 195 -19.17 -7.38 11.69
C LYS A 195 -18.44 -7.54 13.02
N GLN A 196 -18.94 -8.40 13.91
CA GLN A 196 -18.30 -8.67 15.21
C GLN A 196 -17.00 -9.47 15.11
N HIS A 197 -16.79 -10.21 14.01
CA HIS A 197 -15.69 -11.18 13.88
C HIS A 197 -14.73 -10.88 12.74
N ALA A 198 -15.00 -9.88 11.89
CA ALA A 198 -14.17 -9.56 10.73
C ALA A 198 -12.78 -9.00 11.09
N CYS A 199 -12.62 -8.49 12.33
CA CYS A 199 -11.33 -8.01 12.87
C CYS A 199 -11.02 -8.78 14.17
N PRO A 200 -10.58 -10.05 14.11
CA PRO A 200 -10.42 -10.88 15.30
C PRO A 200 -9.14 -10.59 16.10
N SER A 201 -8.22 -9.83 15.54
CA SER A 201 -6.94 -9.47 16.16
C SER A 201 -6.48 -8.07 15.78
N CYS A 202 -5.40 -7.60 16.39
CA CYS A 202 -4.62 -6.44 15.92
C CYS A 202 -3.87 -6.78 14.63
N GLY A 203 -3.28 -5.76 14.00
CA GLY A 203 -2.51 -5.85 12.76
C GLY A 203 -3.14 -5.08 11.60
N ALA A 204 -2.41 -4.98 10.50
CA ALA A 204 -2.95 -4.48 9.22
C ALA A 204 -4.03 -5.41 8.67
N CYS A 205 -4.85 -4.92 7.75
CA CYS A 205 -5.91 -5.71 7.14
C CYS A 205 -5.40 -7.03 6.55
N SER A 206 -6.17 -8.12 6.71
CA SER A 206 -5.79 -9.49 6.37
C SER A 206 -5.88 -9.84 4.88
N PHE A 207 -5.64 -8.86 4.00
CA PHE A 207 -5.59 -9.02 2.54
C PHE A 207 -4.42 -8.21 1.94
N MET A 208 -4.07 -8.44 0.67
CA MET A 208 -3.01 -7.72 -0.03
C MET A 208 -3.49 -6.33 -0.49
N GLY A 209 -3.87 -5.51 0.49
CA GLY A 209 -4.13 -4.08 0.33
C GLY A 209 -2.84 -3.26 0.39
N THR A 210 -2.99 -1.95 0.54
CA THR A 210 -1.85 -1.03 0.58
C THR A 210 -0.97 -1.26 1.80
N ALA A 211 -1.56 -1.47 2.99
CA ALA A 211 -0.82 -1.75 4.22
C ALA A 211 0.10 -2.96 4.07
N SER A 212 -0.45 -4.12 3.67
CA SER A 212 0.32 -5.35 3.46
C SER A 212 1.36 -5.18 2.35
N THR A 213 1.00 -4.54 1.24
CA THR A 213 1.94 -4.26 0.14
C THR A 213 3.13 -3.44 0.63
N MET A 214 2.91 -2.36 1.38
CA MET A 214 4.00 -1.48 1.80
C MET A 214 4.89 -2.10 2.89
N GLN A 215 4.36 -2.99 3.73
CA GLN A 215 5.18 -3.81 4.63
C GLN A 215 6.11 -4.74 3.83
N VAL A 216 5.59 -5.39 2.76
CA VAL A 216 6.40 -6.20 1.85
C VAL A 216 7.45 -5.34 1.13
N MET A 217 7.08 -4.12 0.69
CA MET A 217 8.05 -3.21 0.04
C MET A 217 9.19 -2.80 0.99
N ALA A 218 8.91 -2.57 2.28
CA ALA A 218 9.96 -2.24 3.25
C ALA A 218 10.99 -3.38 3.42
N GLU A 219 10.53 -4.65 3.41
CA GLU A 219 11.42 -5.81 3.41
C GLU A 219 12.18 -5.93 2.08
N ALA A 220 11.48 -5.73 0.95
CA ALA A 220 12.09 -5.83 -0.38
C ALA A 220 13.13 -4.74 -0.66
N LEU A 221 12.99 -3.56 -0.06
CA LEU A 221 13.98 -2.49 -0.09
C LEU A 221 15.24 -2.79 0.75
N GLY A 222 15.21 -3.87 1.54
CA GLY A 222 16.33 -4.24 2.42
C GLY A 222 16.36 -3.48 3.75
N LEU A 223 15.31 -2.72 4.11
CA LEU A 223 15.24 -1.92 5.34
C LEU A 223 14.63 -2.64 6.54
N MET A 224 14.22 -3.90 6.39
CA MET A 224 13.59 -4.73 7.40
C MET A 224 14.36 -6.05 7.59
N LEU A 225 14.27 -6.66 8.76
CA LEU A 225 14.82 -8.02 8.95
C LEU A 225 14.08 -9.02 8.05
N PRO A 226 14.81 -9.91 7.35
CA PRO A 226 14.21 -10.84 6.40
C PRO A 226 13.17 -11.77 7.03
N GLY A 227 12.03 -11.94 6.32
CA GLY A 227 10.96 -12.84 6.74
C GLY A 227 10.02 -12.26 7.79
N THR A 228 10.11 -10.96 8.12
CA THR A 228 9.27 -10.37 9.16
C THR A 228 8.04 -9.64 8.63
N ALA A 229 8.01 -9.26 7.35
CA ALA A 229 6.82 -8.68 6.76
C ALA A 229 5.65 -9.67 6.74
N LEU A 230 4.45 -9.19 7.11
CA LEU A 230 3.21 -9.94 7.19
C LEU A 230 3.21 -11.16 8.14
N MET A 231 4.12 -11.20 9.11
CA MET A 231 3.88 -12.05 10.28
C MET A 231 2.52 -11.69 10.89
N PRO A 232 1.75 -12.65 11.42
CA PRO A 232 0.59 -12.30 12.24
C PRO A 232 0.98 -11.37 13.38
N ALA A 233 0.23 -10.29 13.58
CA ALA A 233 0.53 -9.30 14.61
C ALA A 233 0.51 -9.88 16.04
N THR A 234 -0.16 -11.02 16.20
CA THR A 234 -0.25 -11.80 17.46
C THR A 234 0.90 -12.75 17.67
N ALA A 235 1.75 -12.99 16.66
CA ALA A 235 2.86 -13.93 16.75
C ALA A 235 3.95 -13.45 17.74
N PRO A 236 4.39 -14.28 18.69
CA PRO A 236 5.47 -13.92 19.61
C PRO A 236 6.79 -13.65 18.89
N GLU A 237 7.01 -14.27 17.74
CA GLU A 237 8.18 -14.06 16.88
C GLU A 237 8.29 -12.62 16.38
N LEU A 238 7.17 -11.92 16.18
CA LEU A 238 7.18 -10.51 15.76
C LEU A 238 7.69 -9.59 16.88
N LYS A 239 7.39 -9.91 18.15
CA LYS A 239 7.97 -9.20 19.30
C LYS A 239 9.48 -9.42 19.35
N GLN A 240 9.94 -10.66 19.15
CA GLN A 240 11.37 -10.95 19.10
C GLN A 240 12.03 -10.21 17.93
N ALA A 241 11.40 -10.16 16.76
CA ALA A 241 11.91 -9.42 15.60
C ALA A 241 12.07 -7.92 15.90
N ALA A 242 11.16 -7.32 16.68
CA ALA A 242 11.28 -5.92 17.11
C ALA A 242 12.50 -5.70 18.04
N TYR A 243 12.74 -6.61 18.97
CA TYR A 243 13.94 -6.61 19.81
C TYR A 243 15.21 -6.78 18.96
N ASP A 244 15.21 -7.76 18.05
CA ASP A 244 16.36 -8.05 17.19
C ASP A 244 16.65 -6.89 16.22
N ALA A 245 15.62 -6.16 15.79
CA ALA A 245 15.80 -4.95 14.99
C ALA A 245 16.52 -3.85 15.77
N GLY A 246 16.18 -3.65 17.06
CA GLY A 246 16.89 -2.73 17.94
C GLY A 246 18.36 -3.14 18.11
N ALA A 247 18.62 -4.43 18.33
CA ALA A 247 19.97 -5.00 18.44
C ALA A 247 20.77 -4.85 17.13
N GLN A 248 20.13 -5.11 15.99
CA GLN A 248 20.76 -4.98 14.66
C GLN A 248 21.07 -3.53 14.31
N LEU A 249 20.18 -2.60 14.66
CA LEU A 249 20.45 -1.18 14.47
C LEU A 249 21.73 -0.74 15.17
N MET A 250 22.00 -1.24 16.39
CA MET A 250 23.23 -0.89 17.12
C MET A 250 24.48 -1.33 16.39
N LYS A 251 24.45 -2.48 15.70
CA LYS A 251 25.57 -2.92 14.84
C LYS A 251 25.78 -2.00 13.63
N LEU A 252 24.70 -1.51 13.02
CA LEU A 252 24.79 -0.55 11.91
C LEU A 252 25.38 0.77 12.39
N VAL A 253 24.95 1.28 13.55
CA VAL A 253 25.48 2.50 14.18
C VAL A 253 26.98 2.35 14.47
N GLU A 254 27.40 1.23 15.06
CA GLU A 254 28.82 0.94 15.34
C GLU A 254 29.66 0.87 14.04
N ALA A 255 29.11 0.24 13.00
CA ALA A 255 29.76 0.15 11.69
C ALA A 255 29.73 1.48 10.91
N GLY A 256 28.95 2.47 11.36
CA GLY A 256 28.76 3.75 10.68
C GLY A 256 28.02 3.66 9.36
N VAL A 257 27.14 2.66 9.23
CA VAL A 257 26.31 2.43 8.03
C VAL A 257 25.04 3.22 8.15
N THR A 258 24.75 4.05 7.15
CA THR A 258 23.51 4.84 7.05
C THR A 258 22.49 4.16 6.15
N ALA A 259 21.23 4.64 6.14
CA ALA A 259 20.21 4.14 5.24
C ALA A 259 20.60 4.33 3.76
N GLY A 260 21.29 5.42 3.43
CA GLY A 260 21.78 5.70 2.07
C GLY A 260 22.90 4.77 1.61
N ASP A 261 23.61 4.11 2.54
CA ASP A 261 24.59 3.06 2.19
C ASP A 261 23.93 1.72 1.84
N ILE A 262 22.67 1.54 2.20
CA ILE A 262 21.89 0.31 2.02
C ILE A 262 21.00 0.40 0.77
N VAL A 263 20.20 1.46 0.67
CA VAL A 263 19.17 1.61 -0.37
C VAL A 263 19.75 2.31 -1.59
N ASP A 264 19.73 1.62 -2.72
CA ASP A 264 20.07 2.18 -4.03
C ASP A 264 19.00 1.79 -5.08
N MET A 265 19.21 2.10 -6.36
CA MET A 265 18.25 1.77 -7.42
C MET A 265 17.94 0.28 -7.51
N ARG A 266 18.91 -0.60 -7.21
CA ARG A 266 18.71 -2.06 -7.21
C ARG A 266 17.70 -2.49 -6.15
N SER A 267 17.68 -1.81 -5.01
CA SER A 267 16.68 -2.04 -3.94
C SER A 267 15.27 -1.73 -4.44
N PHE A 268 15.10 -0.62 -5.16
CA PHE A 268 13.80 -0.25 -5.75
C PHE A 268 13.38 -1.19 -6.87
N GLU A 269 14.30 -1.59 -7.75
CA GLU A 269 14.01 -2.57 -8.80
C GLU A 269 13.60 -3.92 -8.20
N ASN A 270 14.27 -4.39 -7.16
CA ASN A 270 13.85 -5.58 -6.41
C ASN A 270 12.45 -5.41 -5.82
N ALA A 271 12.15 -4.27 -5.21
CA ALA A 271 10.83 -4.01 -4.64
C ALA A 271 9.72 -4.01 -5.72
N ILE A 272 9.95 -3.43 -6.89
CA ILE A 272 8.99 -3.43 -8.00
C ILE A 272 8.77 -4.86 -8.54
N MET A 273 9.82 -5.67 -8.65
CA MET A 273 9.69 -7.07 -9.07
C MET A 273 8.91 -7.90 -8.05
N VAL A 274 9.17 -7.71 -6.76
CA VAL A 274 8.38 -8.35 -5.69
C VAL A 274 6.93 -7.87 -5.73
N HIS A 275 6.68 -6.57 -5.93
CA HIS A 275 5.33 -6.01 -6.10
C HIS A 275 4.55 -6.71 -7.23
N ALA A 276 5.21 -6.93 -8.38
CA ALA A 276 4.61 -7.64 -9.51
C ALA A 276 4.25 -9.09 -9.14
N ALA A 277 5.14 -9.80 -8.46
CA ALA A 277 4.97 -11.20 -8.09
C ALA A 277 3.87 -11.42 -7.04
N ILE A 278 3.65 -10.47 -6.14
CA ILE A 278 2.62 -10.56 -5.09
C ILE A 278 1.25 -9.99 -5.50
N SER A 279 1.11 -9.44 -6.70
CA SER A 279 -0.09 -8.66 -7.08
C SER A 279 -0.39 -7.55 -6.07
N GLY A 280 0.62 -6.72 -5.80
CA GLY A 280 0.53 -5.62 -4.84
C GLY A 280 -0.53 -4.58 -5.20
N SER A 281 -0.85 -3.72 -4.24
CA SER A 281 -1.79 -2.61 -4.40
C SER A 281 -1.27 -1.60 -5.42
N THR A 282 -2.17 -1.06 -6.26
CA THR A 282 -1.86 0.04 -7.18
C THR A 282 -1.39 1.31 -6.47
N ASN A 283 -1.71 1.48 -5.19
CA ASN A 283 -1.22 2.59 -4.38
C ASN A 283 0.32 2.60 -4.25
N ALA A 284 0.99 1.46 -4.47
CA ALA A 284 2.45 1.41 -4.54
C ALA A 284 3.02 2.27 -5.68
N LEU A 285 2.24 2.52 -6.76
CA LEU A 285 2.64 3.44 -7.83
C LEU A 285 2.72 4.91 -7.39
N MET A 286 2.16 5.25 -6.23
CA MET A 286 2.36 6.56 -5.62
C MET A 286 3.41 6.50 -4.52
N HIS A 287 3.39 5.44 -3.71
CA HIS A 287 4.25 5.38 -2.54
C HIS A 287 5.71 5.08 -2.89
N VAL A 288 5.97 4.14 -3.80
CA VAL A 288 7.35 3.80 -4.19
C VAL A 288 8.05 4.96 -4.90
N PRO A 289 7.42 5.68 -5.88
CA PRO A 289 8.01 6.89 -6.43
C PRO A 289 8.26 7.99 -5.40
N ALA A 290 7.32 8.23 -4.47
CA ALA A 290 7.52 9.22 -3.40
C ALA A 290 8.70 8.85 -2.48
N ILE A 291 8.83 7.57 -2.11
CA ILE A 291 9.97 7.07 -1.32
C ILE A 291 11.27 7.22 -2.11
N ALA A 292 11.27 6.84 -3.40
CA ALA A 292 12.45 6.96 -4.26
C ALA A 292 12.91 8.42 -4.39
N HIS A 293 11.97 9.36 -4.54
CA HIS A 293 12.25 10.79 -4.57
C HIS A 293 13.03 11.25 -3.31
N GLU A 294 12.57 10.83 -2.12
CA GLU A 294 13.24 11.17 -0.85
C GLU A 294 14.65 10.54 -0.72
N PHE A 295 14.88 9.40 -1.36
CA PHE A 295 16.20 8.81 -1.50
C PHE A 295 17.07 9.45 -2.61
N GLY A 296 16.49 10.36 -3.42
CA GLY A 296 17.17 11.02 -4.53
C GLY A 296 17.17 10.24 -5.84
N PHE A 297 16.21 9.31 -6.01
CA PHE A 297 15.98 8.54 -7.23
C PHE A 297 14.68 8.94 -7.91
N GLU A 298 14.64 8.83 -9.24
CA GLU A 298 13.42 9.01 -10.02
C GLU A 298 12.88 7.67 -10.47
N ILE A 299 11.64 7.37 -10.07
CA ILE A 299 10.86 6.21 -10.50
C ILE A 299 9.49 6.72 -10.92
N ASP A 300 9.04 6.31 -12.09
CA ASP A 300 7.76 6.68 -12.66
C ASP A 300 6.88 5.46 -12.98
N ALA A 301 5.67 5.72 -13.43
CA ALA A 301 4.73 4.68 -13.81
C ALA A 301 5.23 3.82 -14.98
N ASP A 302 6.02 4.39 -15.91
CA ASP A 302 6.59 3.64 -17.04
C ASP A 302 7.64 2.62 -16.58
N THR A 303 8.39 2.95 -15.53
CA THR A 303 9.32 2.00 -14.89
C THR A 303 8.56 0.80 -14.33
N PHE A 304 7.44 1.04 -13.63
CA PHE A 304 6.57 -0.04 -13.17
C PHE A 304 6.03 -0.89 -14.32
N ASP A 305 5.44 -0.28 -15.36
CA ASP A 305 4.85 -1.03 -16.48
C ASP A 305 5.91 -1.87 -17.20
N ARG A 306 7.08 -1.31 -17.46
CA ARG A 306 8.20 -2.02 -18.10
C ARG A 306 8.62 -3.26 -17.30
N MET A 307 8.78 -3.14 -15.99
CA MET A 307 9.19 -4.24 -15.13
C MET A 307 8.09 -5.29 -14.99
N HIS A 308 6.82 -4.86 -14.85
CA HIS A 308 5.67 -5.76 -14.76
C HIS A 308 5.48 -6.60 -16.02
N ARG A 309 5.73 -6.07 -17.23
CA ARG A 309 5.61 -6.82 -18.49
C ARG A 309 6.50 -8.07 -18.55
N GLY A 310 7.63 -8.08 -17.85
CA GLY A 310 8.54 -9.22 -17.75
C GLY A 310 8.31 -10.12 -16.54
N ALA A 311 7.42 -9.74 -15.64
CA ALA A 311 7.25 -10.40 -14.33
C ALA A 311 6.16 -11.47 -14.35
N HIS A 312 6.28 -12.44 -13.44
CA HIS A 312 5.25 -13.43 -13.15
C HIS A 312 4.49 -13.05 -11.88
N TYR A 313 3.18 -13.33 -11.87
CA TYR A 313 2.32 -13.21 -10.70
C TYR A 313 2.16 -14.57 -10.02
N LEU A 314 2.54 -14.68 -8.75
CA LEU A 314 2.72 -15.95 -8.04
C LEU A 314 1.83 -16.11 -6.82
N LEU A 315 1.36 -15.00 -6.20
CA LEU A 315 0.75 -15.01 -4.88
C LEU A 315 -0.78 -15.07 -4.94
N ASN A 316 -1.36 -16.14 -4.36
CA ASN A 316 -2.82 -16.37 -4.32
C ASN A 316 -3.44 -15.82 -3.02
N ILE A 317 -3.33 -14.49 -2.81
CA ILE A 317 -3.88 -13.78 -1.64
C ILE A 317 -4.98 -12.82 -2.08
N ARG A 318 -6.05 -12.69 -1.26
CA ARG A 318 -7.14 -11.73 -1.46
C ARG A 318 -6.60 -10.30 -1.64
N PRO A 319 -7.22 -9.47 -2.48
CA PRO A 319 -8.47 -9.67 -3.24
C PRO A 319 -8.26 -10.37 -4.60
N ALA A 320 -7.03 -10.47 -5.12
CA ALA A 320 -6.74 -11.09 -6.41
C ALA A 320 -6.68 -12.63 -6.36
N GLY A 321 -6.68 -13.20 -5.16
CA GLY A 321 -6.66 -14.62 -4.89
C GLY A 321 -7.64 -15.02 -3.76
N ASP A 322 -7.42 -16.20 -3.19
CA ASP A 322 -8.37 -16.85 -2.30
C ASP A 322 -8.01 -16.73 -0.82
N TRP A 323 -6.71 -16.69 -0.48
CA TRP A 323 -6.24 -16.82 0.90
C TRP A 323 -6.12 -15.48 1.62
N PRO A 324 -6.38 -15.43 2.96
CA PRO A 324 -6.02 -14.27 3.77
C PRO A 324 -4.51 -14.01 3.86
N ALA A 325 -4.12 -12.76 4.14
CA ALA A 325 -2.72 -12.34 4.04
C ALA A 325 -1.76 -13.05 5.01
N GLN A 326 -2.21 -13.50 6.21
CA GLN A 326 -1.35 -14.25 7.12
C GLN A 326 -0.83 -15.57 6.52
N TYR A 327 -1.56 -16.16 5.57
CA TYR A 327 -1.13 -17.38 4.88
C TYR A 327 0.09 -17.16 4.00
N PHE A 328 0.33 -15.92 3.58
CA PHE A 328 1.57 -15.57 2.89
C PHE A 328 2.80 -15.86 3.77
N TYR A 329 2.78 -15.45 5.04
CA TYR A 329 3.86 -15.77 5.99
C TYR A 329 4.01 -17.28 6.20
N TYR A 330 2.89 -18.00 6.42
CA TYR A 330 2.93 -19.45 6.58
C TYR A 330 3.45 -20.21 5.35
N ALA A 331 3.34 -19.61 4.17
CA ALA A 331 3.92 -20.16 2.92
C ALA A 331 5.39 -19.77 2.70
N GLY A 332 6.03 -19.05 3.63
CA GLY A 332 7.43 -18.64 3.57
C GLY A 332 7.65 -17.14 3.29
N GLY A 333 6.58 -16.34 3.21
CA GLY A 333 6.62 -14.88 3.17
C GLY A 333 7.38 -14.30 1.98
N VAL A 334 7.86 -13.06 2.16
CA VAL A 334 8.64 -12.33 1.15
C VAL A 334 9.89 -13.09 0.70
N PRO A 335 10.66 -13.73 1.59
CA PRO A 335 11.81 -14.51 1.17
C PRO A 335 11.45 -15.65 0.20
N ARG A 336 10.29 -16.30 0.34
CA ARG A 336 9.88 -17.35 -0.58
C ARG A 336 9.55 -16.79 -1.96
N ILE A 337 8.87 -15.64 -2.04
CA ILE A 337 8.65 -14.95 -3.33
C ILE A 337 9.99 -14.62 -3.97
N MET A 338 10.93 -14.06 -3.20
CA MET A 338 12.26 -13.70 -3.72
C MET A 338 13.06 -14.92 -4.20
N GLU A 339 12.92 -16.07 -3.55
CA GLU A 339 13.54 -17.32 -4.04
C GLU A 339 12.93 -17.77 -5.37
N GLU A 340 11.61 -17.70 -5.52
CA GLU A 340 10.93 -18.07 -6.77
C GLU A 340 11.33 -17.15 -7.94
N ILE A 341 11.45 -15.84 -7.71
CA ILE A 341 11.84 -14.86 -8.75
C ILE A 341 13.34 -14.50 -8.71
N LYS A 342 14.17 -15.32 -8.09
CA LYS A 342 15.59 -15.05 -7.81
C LYS A 342 16.41 -14.62 -9.02
N SER A 343 16.11 -15.17 -10.20
CA SER A 343 16.78 -14.82 -11.45
C SER A 343 16.48 -13.41 -11.96
N MET A 344 15.48 -12.75 -11.38
CA MET A 344 15.01 -11.41 -11.76
C MET A 344 15.43 -10.33 -10.74
N LEU A 345 16.16 -10.72 -9.68
CA LEU A 345 16.53 -9.84 -8.58
C LEU A 345 18.02 -9.50 -8.58
N HIS A 346 18.35 -8.33 -8.09
CA HIS A 346 19.70 -7.91 -7.75
C HIS A 346 20.10 -8.52 -6.40
N LEU A 347 20.71 -9.68 -6.44
CA LEU A 347 21.07 -10.45 -5.22
C LEU A 347 22.23 -9.82 -4.43
N ASP A 348 22.98 -8.93 -5.06
CA ASP A 348 24.08 -8.15 -4.46
C ASP A 348 23.60 -6.84 -3.79
N ALA A 349 22.29 -6.53 -3.83
CA ALA A 349 21.72 -5.40 -3.11
C ALA A 349 21.95 -5.57 -1.60
N LYS A 350 22.38 -4.49 -0.94
CA LYS A 350 22.64 -4.48 0.51
C LYS A 350 21.35 -4.47 1.31
N THR A 351 21.43 -4.91 2.57
CA THR A 351 20.31 -4.92 3.51
C THR A 351 20.76 -4.49 4.90
N VAL A 352 19.78 -4.19 5.77
CA VAL A 352 20.03 -3.84 7.18
C VAL A 352 20.73 -4.93 8.00
N THR A 353 20.79 -6.17 7.52
CA THR A 353 21.52 -7.23 8.21
C THR A 353 23.05 -7.07 8.11
N GLY A 354 23.53 -6.15 7.27
CA GLY A 354 24.94 -6.03 6.88
C GLY A 354 25.36 -7.03 5.80
N LYS A 355 24.44 -7.85 5.31
CA LYS A 355 24.62 -8.84 4.24
C LYS A 355 23.87 -8.38 2.98
N THR A 356 24.18 -9.02 1.86
CA THR A 356 23.42 -8.86 0.62
C THR A 356 22.09 -9.63 0.68
N LEU A 357 21.16 -9.31 -0.22
CA LEU A 357 19.92 -10.05 -0.37
C LEU A 357 20.17 -11.55 -0.60
N GLY A 358 21.10 -11.88 -1.50
CA GLY A 358 21.43 -13.28 -1.78
C GLY A 358 21.97 -14.04 -0.57
N GLU A 359 22.83 -13.42 0.24
CA GLU A 359 23.35 -14.01 1.47
C GLU A 359 22.24 -14.24 2.51
N ASN A 360 21.30 -13.31 2.65
CA ASN A 360 20.13 -13.46 3.53
C ASN A 360 19.24 -14.63 3.10
N LEU A 361 18.96 -14.77 1.81
CA LEU A 361 18.16 -15.88 1.29
C LEU A 361 18.83 -17.24 1.55
N GLU A 362 20.15 -17.33 1.38
CA GLU A 362 20.90 -18.57 1.69
C GLU A 362 20.96 -18.85 3.21
N GLU A 363 20.94 -17.83 4.05
CA GLU A 363 20.89 -18.02 5.50
C GLU A 363 19.54 -18.53 5.97
N LEU A 364 18.42 -18.00 5.42
CA LEU A 364 17.08 -18.46 5.74
C LEU A 364 16.84 -19.94 5.39
N LYS A 365 17.52 -20.46 4.36
CA LYS A 365 17.50 -21.89 4.03
C LYS A 365 18.20 -22.77 5.08
N LYS A 366 19.13 -22.19 5.82
CA LYS A 366 19.99 -22.95 6.76
C LYS A 366 19.56 -22.83 8.22
N ASN A 367 18.81 -21.77 8.56
CA ASN A 367 18.48 -21.46 9.95
C ASN A 367 17.11 -22.01 10.41
N GLY A 368 16.41 -22.77 9.56
CA GLY A 368 15.14 -23.39 9.91
C GLY A 368 13.91 -22.51 9.67
N PHE A 369 14.05 -21.35 9.01
CA PHE A 369 12.94 -20.43 8.74
C PHE A 369 11.82 -21.09 7.93
N TYR A 370 12.17 -21.76 6.84
CA TYR A 370 11.17 -22.39 5.97
C TYR A 370 10.51 -23.61 6.63
N GLU A 371 11.26 -24.40 7.39
CA GLU A 371 10.74 -25.51 8.18
C GLU A 371 9.75 -25.03 9.24
N HIS A 372 10.02 -23.87 9.87
CA HIS A 372 9.09 -23.24 10.79
C HIS A 372 7.80 -22.81 10.08
N CYS A 373 7.89 -22.14 8.93
CA CYS A 373 6.73 -21.76 8.13
C CYS A 373 5.89 -22.98 7.70
N ASP A 374 6.53 -24.05 7.24
CA ASP A 374 5.86 -25.29 6.85
C ASP A 374 5.14 -25.95 8.04
N ALA A 375 5.72 -25.90 9.25
CA ALA A 375 5.08 -26.40 10.46
C ALA A 375 3.83 -25.59 10.83
N LEU A 376 3.87 -24.26 10.72
CA LEU A 376 2.72 -23.38 10.93
C LEU A 376 1.62 -23.67 9.90
N LEU A 377 1.99 -23.83 8.63
CA LEU A 377 1.03 -24.16 7.57
C LEU A 377 0.35 -25.51 7.80
N ALA A 378 1.11 -26.51 8.26
CA ALA A 378 0.59 -27.83 8.63
C ALA A 378 -0.39 -27.76 9.83
N GLU A 379 -0.12 -26.88 10.81
CA GLU A 379 -1.04 -26.63 11.92
C GLU A 379 -2.35 -26.01 11.44
N LYS A 380 -2.28 -24.99 10.56
CA LYS A 380 -3.46 -24.36 9.97
C LYS A 380 -4.27 -25.33 9.10
N SER A 381 -3.58 -26.22 8.34
CA SER A 381 -4.22 -27.31 7.60
C SER A 381 -5.08 -28.21 8.49
N LYS A 382 -4.56 -28.61 9.65
CA LYS A 382 -5.30 -29.42 10.63
C LYS A 382 -6.50 -28.67 11.20
N LYS A 383 -6.34 -27.37 11.50
CA LYS A 383 -7.41 -26.53 12.06
C LYS A 383 -8.57 -26.36 11.10
N ILE A 384 -8.31 -26.13 9.81
CA ILE A 384 -9.32 -25.97 8.76
C ILE A 384 -9.92 -27.34 8.34
N GLY A 385 -9.22 -28.43 8.62
CA GLY A 385 -9.68 -29.78 8.28
C GLY A 385 -9.40 -30.21 6.83
N ARG A 386 -8.50 -29.52 6.13
CA ARG A 386 -8.05 -29.88 4.78
C ARG A 386 -6.53 -29.64 4.62
N GLU A 387 -5.90 -30.40 3.74
CA GLU A 387 -4.49 -30.16 3.38
C GLU A 387 -4.35 -28.81 2.66
N ILE A 388 -3.40 -27.99 3.13
CA ILE A 388 -3.01 -26.74 2.48
C ILE A 388 -1.53 -26.89 2.09
N LYS A 389 -1.27 -26.81 0.81
CA LYS A 389 0.10 -26.85 0.28
C LYS A 389 0.64 -25.44 0.14
N ARG A 390 1.94 -25.26 0.33
CA ARG A 390 2.60 -23.98 0.05
C ARG A 390 2.23 -23.43 -1.35
N THR A 391 2.18 -24.31 -2.34
CA THR A 391 1.86 -23.97 -3.74
C THR A 391 0.40 -23.55 -3.98
N ASP A 392 -0.50 -23.77 -3.02
CA ASP A 392 -1.86 -23.22 -3.07
C ASP A 392 -1.85 -21.70 -2.80
N ILE A 393 -0.79 -21.20 -2.14
CA ILE A 393 -0.62 -19.81 -1.71
C ILE A 393 0.45 -19.11 -2.55
N ILE A 394 1.65 -19.69 -2.67
CA ILE A 394 2.75 -19.16 -3.48
C ILE A 394 3.07 -20.19 -4.58
N ARG A 395 2.73 -19.85 -5.83
CA ARG A 395 3.07 -20.66 -7.00
C ARG A 395 4.57 -20.63 -7.27
N SER A 396 5.06 -21.66 -7.98
CA SER A 396 6.42 -21.65 -8.49
C SER A 396 6.56 -20.68 -9.67
N PHE A 397 7.80 -20.27 -9.95
CA PHE A 397 8.11 -19.43 -11.10
C PHE A 397 7.70 -20.08 -12.44
N ASP A 398 7.87 -21.40 -12.55
CA ASP A 398 7.56 -22.16 -13.76
C ASP A 398 6.04 -22.41 -13.95
N GLU A 399 5.26 -22.33 -12.87
CA GLU A 399 3.79 -22.50 -12.88
C GLU A 399 3.09 -21.30 -12.23
N PRO A 400 3.23 -20.08 -12.79
CA PRO A 400 2.67 -18.87 -12.20
C PRO A 400 1.13 -18.85 -12.29
N ILE A 401 0.50 -18.00 -11.49
CA ILE A 401 -0.94 -17.71 -11.61
C ILE A 401 -1.18 -16.93 -12.92
N GLY A 402 -0.26 -16.05 -13.28
CA GLY A 402 -0.30 -15.29 -14.51
C GLY A 402 1.03 -14.68 -14.89
N THR A 403 1.10 -14.16 -16.11
CA THR A 403 2.25 -13.45 -16.68
C THR A 403 1.95 -11.95 -16.84
N ASN A 404 2.96 -11.14 -17.18
CA ASN A 404 2.87 -9.68 -17.31
C ASN A 404 2.58 -8.94 -16.00
N GLY A 405 3.04 -9.50 -14.87
CA GLY A 405 2.86 -8.91 -13.54
C GLY A 405 1.40 -8.76 -13.14
N SER A 406 1.06 -7.69 -12.45
CA SER A 406 -0.27 -7.50 -11.85
C SER A 406 -0.97 -6.20 -12.27
N ILE A 407 -0.23 -5.21 -12.75
CA ILE A 407 -0.76 -3.91 -13.17
C ILE A 407 -0.38 -3.58 -14.61
N ALA A 408 -1.14 -2.66 -15.20
CA ALA A 408 -0.89 -2.08 -16.50
C ALA A 408 -1.04 -0.56 -16.46
N ILE A 409 -0.09 0.16 -17.04
CA ILE A 409 -0.22 1.59 -17.29
C ILE A 409 -0.83 1.78 -18.67
N LEU A 410 -2.02 2.42 -18.71
CA LEU A 410 -2.71 2.73 -19.94
C LEU A 410 -2.46 4.18 -20.32
N ARG A 411 -2.45 4.48 -21.62
CA ARG A 411 -2.29 5.82 -22.19
C ARG A 411 -3.28 6.04 -23.32
N GLY A 412 -3.46 7.29 -23.69
CA GLY A 412 -4.30 7.73 -24.79
C GLY A 412 -4.71 9.19 -24.62
N ASN A 413 -5.62 9.67 -25.47
CA ASN A 413 -6.11 11.04 -25.40
C ASN A 413 -6.85 11.36 -24.09
N LEU A 414 -7.35 10.34 -23.39
CA LEU A 414 -8.00 10.48 -22.07
C LEU A 414 -6.98 10.55 -20.93
N ALA A 415 -5.86 9.86 -21.04
CA ALA A 415 -4.82 9.79 -20.03
C ALA A 415 -3.41 9.92 -20.65
N PRO A 416 -3.03 11.10 -21.16
CA PRO A 416 -1.75 11.27 -21.86
C PRO A 416 -0.52 11.06 -20.96
N GLU A 417 -0.60 11.35 -19.66
CA GLU A 417 0.46 11.03 -18.70
C GLU A 417 0.35 9.61 -18.14
N GLY A 418 -0.79 8.95 -18.33
CA GLY A 418 -1.05 7.59 -17.92
C GLY A 418 -2.18 7.45 -16.91
N CYS A 419 -2.62 6.22 -16.73
CA CYS A 419 -3.52 5.75 -15.68
C CYS A 419 -3.21 4.29 -15.38
N VAL A 420 -3.70 3.75 -14.28
CA VAL A 420 -3.38 2.38 -13.84
C VAL A 420 -4.62 1.50 -13.76
N ILE A 421 -4.48 0.26 -14.21
CA ILE A 421 -5.42 -0.82 -13.95
C ILE A 421 -4.70 -2.01 -13.29
N LYS A 422 -5.32 -2.60 -12.24
CA LYS A 422 -4.89 -3.88 -11.69
C LYS A 422 -5.53 -5.02 -12.49
N HIS A 423 -4.87 -5.43 -13.57
CA HIS A 423 -5.45 -6.38 -14.52
C HIS A 423 -5.65 -7.78 -13.92
N THR A 424 -4.94 -8.16 -12.86
CA THR A 424 -5.16 -9.42 -12.12
C THR A 424 -6.50 -9.46 -11.38
N ALA A 425 -7.10 -8.32 -11.09
CA ALA A 425 -8.42 -8.21 -10.48
C ALA A 425 -9.54 -7.89 -11.49
N CYS A 426 -9.19 -7.71 -12.77
CA CYS A 426 -10.12 -7.37 -13.85
C CYS A 426 -10.56 -8.63 -14.61
N PRO A 427 -11.87 -8.82 -14.88
CA PRO A 427 -12.33 -9.89 -15.73
C PRO A 427 -11.71 -9.81 -17.14
N LYS A 428 -11.22 -10.94 -17.66
CA LYS A 428 -10.58 -10.97 -19.01
C LYS A 428 -11.48 -10.47 -20.12
N ALA A 429 -12.80 -10.66 -20.00
CA ALA A 429 -13.78 -10.14 -20.95
C ALA A 429 -13.75 -8.61 -21.07
N MET A 430 -13.29 -7.90 -20.03
CA MET A 430 -13.17 -6.44 -19.99
C MET A 430 -11.78 -5.94 -20.37
N PHE A 431 -10.85 -6.81 -20.77
CA PHE A 431 -9.52 -6.37 -21.24
C PHE A 431 -9.59 -5.57 -22.54
N LYS A 432 -10.64 -5.79 -23.33
CA LYS A 432 -10.94 -5.01 -24.52
C LYS A 432 -12.42 -4.70 -24.55
N ALA A 433 -12.78 -3.43 -24.39
CA ALA A 433 -14.18 -3.00 -24.28
C ALA A 433 -14.40 -1.64 -24.93
N THR A 434 -15.57 -1.49 -25.56
CA THR A 434 -16.11 -0.20 -26.01
C THR A 434 -17.25 0.15 -25.07
N LEU A 435 -17.14 1.28 -24.38
CA LEU A 435 -18.01 1.66 -23.28
C LEU A 435 -18.63 3.05 -23.52
N THR A 436 -19.75 3.33 -22.85
CA THR A 436 -20.43 4.63 -22.88
C THR A 436 -20.13 5.41 -21.61
N ALA A 437 -19.62 6.62 -21.73
CA ALA A 437 -19.24 7.46 -20.59
C ALA A 437 -20.45 7.95 -19.79
N ARG A 438 -20.34 7.85 -18.46
CA ARG A 438 -21.25 8.38 -17.43
C ARG A 438 -20.43 9.19 -16.42
N PRO A 439 -20.22 10.50 -16.66
CA PRO A 439 -19.39 11.34 -15.81
C PRO A 439 -20.12 11.89 -14.59
N PHE A 440 -19.44 11.83 -13.43
CA PHE A 440 -19.84 12.41 -12.15
C PHE A 440 -18.67 13.21 -11.59
N ASP A 441 -18.98 14.27 -10.83
CA ASP A 441 -17.98 15.15 -10.22
C ASP A 441 -17.74 14.86 -8.71
N CYS A 442 -18.38 13.80 -8.18
CA CYS A 442 -18.14 13.25 -6.84
C CYS A 442 -18.56 11.78 -6.77
N GLU A 443 -18.06 11.07 -5.74
CA GLU A 443 -18.37 9.65 -5.53
C GLU A 443 -19.85 9.42 -5.18
N GLU A 444 -20.44 10.30 -4.39
CA GLU A 444 -21.82 10.18 -3.89
C GLU A 444 -22.85 10.13 -5.02
N ASP A 445 -22.71 10.99 -6.01
CA ASP A 445 -23.60 11.05 -7.18
C ASP A 445 -23.48 9.79 -8.04
N ALA A 446 -22.26 9.23 -8.16
CA ALA A 446 -22.02 7.99 -8.88
C ALA A 446 -22.65 6.79 -8.16
N ILE A 447 -22.51 6.69 -6.84
CA ILE A 447 -23.14 5.65 -6.01
C ILE A 447 -24.67 5.73 -6.13
N ASP A 448 -25.23 6.92 -6.02
CA ASP A 448 -26.68 7.14 -6.18
C ASP A 448 -27.17 6.69 -7.55
N ALA A 449 -26.41 6.99 -8.62
CA ALA A 449 -26.74 6.54 -9.97
C ALA A 449 -26.72 5.00 -10.11
N ILE A 450 -25.75 4.31 -9.49
CA ILE A 450 -25.64 2.85 -9.51
C ILE A 450 -26.80 2.21 -8.76
N LEU A 451 -27.05 2.65 -7.52
CA LEU A 451 -28.08 2.05 -6.66
C LEU A 451 -29.50 2.27 -7.19
N HIS A 452 -29.75 3.34 -7.95
CA HIS A 452 -31.05 3.62 -8.55
C HIS A 452 -31.18 3.16 -10.02
N GLY A 453 -30.27 2.28 -10.50
CA GLY A 453 -30.38 1.63 -11.80
C GLY A 453 -30.20 2.58 -13.00
N ARG A 454 -29.46 3.68 -12.83
CA ARG A 454 -29.11 4.63 -13.91
C ARG A 454 -27.83 4.23 -14.64
N ILE A 455 -27.10 3.23 -14.14
CA ILE A 455 -25.91 2.65 -14.76
C ILE A 455 -26.27 1.30 -15.35
N HIS A 456 -25.82 1.05 -16.57
CA HIS A 456 -26.17 -0.13 -17.34
C HIS A 456 -24.94 -0.89 -17.84
N PRO A 457 -25.09 -2.18 -18.19
CA PRO A 457 -24.00 -2.94 -18.82
C PRO A 457 -23.43 -2.20 -20.04
N GLY A 458 -22.10 -2.08 -20.10
CA GLY A 458 -21.40 -1.35 -21.16
C GLY A 458 -21.15 0.14 -20.83
N ASP A 459 -21.51 0.61 -19.65
CA ASP A 459 -21.18 1.97 -19.20
C ASP A 459 -19.76 2.05 -18.62
N ALA A 460 -19.13 3.22 -18.74
CA ALA A 460 -17.92 3.63 -18.03
C ALA A 460 -18.30 4.76 -17.05
N VAL A 461 -18.32 4.47 -15.77
CA VAL A 461 -18.57 5.43 -14.70
C VAL A 461 -17.30 6.25 -14.49
N PHE A 462 -17.36 7.55 -14.70
CA PHE A 462 -16.27 8.47 -14.40
C PHE A 462 -16.53 9.19 -13.08
N ILE A 463 -15.52 9.25 -12.20
CA ILE A 463 -15.51 10.12 -11.03
C ILE A 463 -14.33 11.07 -11.18
N ARG A 464 -14.61 12.37 -11.25
CA ARG A 464 -13.67 13.42 -11.60
C ARG A 464 -13.42 14.36 -10.44
N TYR A 465 -12.30 15.13 -10.52
CA TYR A 465 -11.88 16.09 -9.50
C TYR A 465 -11.48 15.44 -8.16
N GLU A 466 -11.16 14.16 -8.21
CA GLU A 466 -10.69 13.36 -7.07
C GLU A 466 -9.18 13.09 -7.09
N GLY A 467 -8.44 13.81 -7.94
CA GLY A 467 -6.99 13.75 -7.99
C GLY A 467 -6.31 14.43 -6.80
N PRO A 468 -4.96 14.41 -6.74
CA PRO A 468 -4.19 15.03 -5.65
C PRO A 468 -4.54 16.50 -5.39
N ARG A 469 -4.71 17.29 -6.46
CA ARG A 469 -5.09 18.71 -6.40
C ARG A 469 -6.59 18.94 -6.27
N GLY A 470 -7.39 17.98 -6.68
CA GLY A 470 -8.83 18.03 -6.62
C GLY A 470 -9.34 17.94 -5.20
N SER A 471 -9.26 16.77 -4.61
CA SER A 471 -9.80 16.48 -3.28
C SER A 471 -8.82 15.81 -2.32
N GLY A 472 -7.56 15.60 -2.70
CA GLY A 472 -6.57 14.88 -1.88
C GLY A 472 -6.40 13.41 -2.29
N MET A 473 -6.95 13.02 -3.43
CA MET A 473 -6.86 11.70 -4.04
C MET A 473 -7.44 10.58 -3.17
N PRO A 474 -8.74 10.64 -2.80
CA PRO A 474 -9.41 9.59 -2.03
C PRO A 474 -9.53 8.27 -2.80
N GLU A 475 -9.87 7.20 -2.08
CA GLU A 475 -10.18 5.90 -2.65
C GLU A 475 -11.66 5.80 -3.02
N MET A 476 -11.99 5.46 -4.25
CA MET A 476 -13.37 5.19 -4.75
C MET A 476 -13.82 3.78 -4.37
N PHE A 477 -13.77 3.45 -3.07
CA PHE A 477 -14.03 2.09 -2.59
C PHE A 477 -15.51 1.72 -2.70
N TYR A 478 -16.40 2.56 -2.17
CA TYR A 478 -17.83 2.21 -2.14
C TYR A 478 -18.49 2.25 -3.51
N THR A 479 -18.00 3.05 -4.44
CA THR A 479 -18.45 2.98 -5.86
C THR A 479 -18.09 1.62 -6.45
N GLY A 480 -16.86 1.13 -6.20
CA GLY A 480 -16.43 -0.19 -6.63
C GLY A 480 -17.30 -1.31 -6.01
N GLU A 481 -17.62 -1.22 -4.71
CA GLU A 481 -18.51 -2.17 -4.02
C GLU A 481 -19.95 -2.11 -4.57
N ALA A 482 -20.48 -0.92 -4.85
CA ALA A 482 -21.78 -0.76 -5.45
C ALA A 482 -21.88 -1.44 -6.84
N ILE A 483 -20.87 -1.26 -7.69
CA ILE A 483 -20.79 -1.96 -8.99
C ILE A 483 -20.67 -3.47 -8.79
N CYS A 484 -19.75 -3.93 -7.91
CA CYS A 484 -19.51 -5.36 -7.69
C CYS A 484 -20.64 -6.07 -6.96
N SER A 485 -21.55 -5.34 -6.30
CA SER A 485 -22.72 -5.91 -5.64
C SER A 485 -23.75 -6.48 -6.63
N ASP A 486 -23.73 -6.02 -7.89
CA ASP A 486 -24.54 -6.57 -8.99
C ASP A 486 -23.63 -7.36 -9.95
N PRO A 487 -23.78 -8.69 -10.06
CA PRO A 487 -22.95 -9.53 -10.93
C PRO A 487 -22.96 -9.11 -12.41
N THR A 488 -24.03 -8.47 -12.88
CA THR A 488 -24.15 -8.01 -14.26
C THR A 488 -23.27 -6.77 -14.47
N LEU A 489 -23.32 -5.81 -13.55
CA LEU A 489 -22.49 -4.59 -13.60
C LEU A 489 -21.03 -4.93 -13.35
N ALA A 490 -20.71 -5.80 -12.39
CA ALA A 490 -19.37 -6.22 -12.05
C ALA A 490 -18.56 -6.77 -13.24
N SER A 491 -19.23 -7.36 -14.23
CA SER A 491 -18.61 -7.96 -15.41
C SER A 491 -18.65 -7.09 -16.68
N SER A 492 -19.28 -5.90 -16.62
CA SER A 492 -19.59 -5.12 -17.82
C SER A 492 -19.47 -3.60 -17.69
N VAL A 493 -19.24 -3.08 -16.48
CA VAL A 493 -19.08 -1.64 -16.19
C VAL A 493 -17.65 -1.36 -15.75
N ALA A 494 -17.03 -0.33 -16.34
CA ALA A 494 -15.73 0.16 -15.87
C ALA A 494 -15.90 1.36 -14.92
N LEU A 495 -15.05 1.45 -13.89
CA LEU A 495 -14.90 2.65 -13.06
C LEU A 495 -13.60 3.35 -13.43
N ILE A 496 -13.65 4.63 -13.75
CA ILE A 496 -12.51 5.45 -14.20
C ILE A 496 -12.44 6.73 -13.37
N THR A 497 -11.28 7.00 -12.76
CA THR A 497 -11.12 8.17 -11.88
C THR A 497 -9.73 8.75 -11.92
N ASP A 498 -9.59 10.05 -11.69
CA ASP A 498 -8.32 10.72 -11.40
C ASP A 498 -7.92 10.59 -9.90
N GLY A 499 -8.83 10.08 -9.06
CA GLY A 499 -8.53 9.57 -7.74
C GLY A 499 -7.84 8.21 -7.80
N ARG A 500 -7.97 7.45 -6.73
CA ARG A 500 -7.45 6.07 -6.60
C ARG A 500 -8.56 5.13 -6.15
N PHE A 501 -8.25 3.86 -6.10
CA PHE A 501 -9.16 2.85 -5.56
C PHE A 501 -8.46 2.01 -4.50
N SER A 502 -9.25 1.41 -3.63
CA SER A 502 -8.77 0.57 -2.54
C SER A 502 -7.99 -0.64 -3.06
N GLY A 503 -6.99 -1.08 -2.30
CA GLY A 503 -6.32 -2.35 -2.54
C GLY A 503 -7.26 -3.57 -2.49
N ALA A 504 -8.48 -3.42 -1.95
CA ALA A 504 -9.53 -4.44 -1.94
C ALA A 504 -10.42 -4.45 -3.20
N SER A 505 -10.32 -3.44 -4.07
CA SER A 505 -11.18 -3.29 -5.25
C SER A 505 -11.02 -4.42 -6.25
N ARG A 506 -12.14 -4.83 -6.87
CA ARG A 506 -12.23 -5.83 -7.94
C ARG A 506 -12.92 -5.22 -9.16
N GLY A 507 -12.76 -5.83 -10.33
CA GLY A 507 -13.38 -5.40 -11.58
C GLY A 507 -12.48 -4.52 -12.44
N PRO A 508 -13.00 -3.97 -13.55
CA PRO A 508 -12.29 -3.07 -14.45
C PRO A 508 -12.22 -1.65 -13.86
N VAL A 509 -11.40 -1.49 -12.82
CA VAL A 509 -11.21 -0.21 -12.11
C VAL A 509 -9.91 0.43 -12.57
N ILE A 510 -10.00 1.65 -13.10
CA ILE A 510 -8.91 2.44 -13.66
C ILE A 510 -8.77 3.73 -12.85
N GLY A 511 -7.65 3.90 -12.20
CA GLY A 511 -7.36 5.06 -11.34
C GLY A 511 -6.13 5.83 -11.78
N HIS A 512 -5.84 6.90 -11.02
CA HIS A 512 -4.67 7.76 -11.23
C HIS A 512 -4.66 8.43 -12.62
N VAL A 513 -5.84 8.65 -13.24
CA VAL A 513 -5.91 9.26 -14.57
C VAL A 513 -5.21 10.62 -14.55
N SER A 514 -4.19 10.75 -15.38
CA SER A 514 -3.32 11.92 -15.39
C SER A 514 -3.12 12.47 -16.81
N PRO A 515 -3.14 13.82 -16.93
CA PRO A 515 -3.36 14.83 -15.89
C PRO A 515 -4.78 14.79 -15.29
N GLU A 516 -4.88 15.07 -13.98
CA GLU A 516 -6.15 15.08 -13.26
C GLU A 516 -7.13 16.19 -13.72
N ALA A 517 -8.42 16.03 -13.44
CA ALA A 517 -9.46 17.00 -13.83
C ALA A 517 -9.21 18.39 -13.24
N ALA A 518 -8.78 18.48 -11.98
CA ALA A 518 -8.50 19.76 -11.32
C ALA A 518 -7.33 20.53 -11.98
N ALA A 519 -6.39 19.84 -12.59
CA ALA A 519 -5.33 20.41 -13.42
C ALA A 519 -5.78 20.68 -14.87
N GLY A 520 -7.06 20.41 -15.18
CA GLY A 520 -7.63 20.56 -16.52
C GLY A 520 -7.19 19.46 -17.48
N GLY A 521 -6.90 18.27 -16.98
CA GLY A 521 -6.66 17.08 -17.79
C GLY A 521 -7.87 16.65 -18.60
N PRO A 522 -7.70 15.79 -19.63
CA PRO A 522 -8.78 15.38 -20.52
C PRO A 522 -9.98 14.72 -19.81
N ILE A 523 -9.77 14.08 -18.66
CA ILE A 523 -10.86 13.50 -17.86
C ILE A 523 -11.92 14.56 -17.47
N ALA A 524 -11.52 15.83 -17.28
CA ALA A 524 -12.46 16.93 -17.01
C ALA A 524 -13.37 17.24 -18.21
N LEU A 525 -13.01 16.79 -19.41
CA LEU A 525 -13.66 17.11 -20.67
C LEU A 525 -14.60 15.99 -21.14
N VAL A 526 -14.67 14.87 -20.41
CA VAL A 526 -15.58 13.75 -20.71
C VAL A 526 -17.02 14.20 -20.54
N GLU A 527 -17.86 13.92 -21.55
CA GLU A 527 -19.28 14.22 -21.54
C GLU A 527 -20.13 12.94 -21.60
N GLU A 528 -21.37 13.07 -21.14
CA GLU A 528 -22.37 12.00 -21.18
C GLU A 528 -22.54 11.45 -22.60
N GLY A 529 -22.38 10.12 -22.76
CA GLY A 529 -22.53 9.43 -24.04
C GLY A 529 -21.28 9.42 -24.91
N ASP A 530 -20.12 9.89 -24.43
CA ASP A 530 -18.84 9.69 -25.13
C ASP A 530 -18.53 8.20 -25.24
N ILE A 531 -17.88 7.80 -26.34
CA ILE A 531 -17.43 6.43 -26.55
C ILE A 531 -16.01 6.29 -26.01
N ILE A 532 -15.83 5.34 -25.11
CA ILE A 532 -14.55 5.04 -24.46
C ILE A 532 -14.04 3.69 -24.95
N GLU A 533 -12.83 3.66 -25.47
CA GLU A 533 -12.14 2.42 -25.81
C GLU A 533 -11.08 2.07 -24.76
N LEU A 534 -11.26 0.91 -24.15
CA LEU A 534 -10.32 0.26 -23.23
C LEU A 534 -9.66 -0.92 -23.95
N ASP A 535 -8.32 -0.94 -23.99
CA ASP A 535 -7.53 -2.09 -24.41
C ASP A 535 -6.34 -2.28 -23.47
N VAL A 536 -6.51 -3.18 -22.51
CA VAL A 536 -5.51 -3.43 -21.45
C VAL A 536 -4.22 -4.03 -22.03
N GLU A 537 -4.33 -4.90 -23.05
CA GLU A 537 -3.16 -5.53 -23.66
C GLU A 537 -2.35 -4.54 -24.49
N ALA A 538 -3.05 -3.68 -25.25
CA ALA A 538 -2.43 -2.61 -26.02
C ALA A 538 -2.03 -1.40 -25.15
N ARG A 539 -2.35 -1.40 -23.84
CA ARG A 539 -2.07 -0.27 -22.91
C ARG A 539 -2.76 1.02 -23.37
N ARG A 540 -4.02 0.93 -23.77
CA ARG A 540 -4.75 2.06 -24.35
C ARG A 540 -6.05 2.37 -23.59
N LEU A 541 -6.31 3.68 -23.39
CA LEU A 541 -7.56 4.23 -22.88
C LEU A 541 -7.86 5.54 -23.62
N GLU A 542 -8.92 5.55 -24.45
CA GLU A 542 -9.19 6.65 -25.37
C GLU A 542 -10.68 7.01 -25.44
N ILE A 543 -10.95 8.28 -25.69
CA ILE A 543 -12.25 8.76 -26.17
C ILE A 543 -12.22 8.69 -27.70
N THR A 544 -13.10 7.87 -28.28
CA THR A 544 -13.13 7.60 -29.74
C THR A 544 -14.42 8.02 -30.41
N GLY A 545 -15.33 8.66 -29.66
CA GLY A 545 -16.59 9.15 -30.23
C GLY A 545 -17.40 9.99 -29.26
N VAL A 546 -18.45 10.62 -29.77
CA VAL A 546 -19.33 11.55 -29.05
C VAL A 546 -20.78 11.18 -29.33
N LYS A 547 -21.61 11.13 -28.27
CA LYS A 547 -23.05 10.81 -28.34
C LYS A 547 -23.35 9.53 -29.14
N GLY A 548 -22.52 8.51 -28.95
CA GLY A 548 -22.68 7.21 -29.60
C GLY A 548 -22.15 7.14 -31.03
N GLU A 549 -21.53 8.19 -31.58
CA GLU A 549 -20.93 8.22 -32.90
C GLU A 549 -19.40 8.22 -32.82
N HIS A 550 -18.74 7.27 -33.46
CA HIS A 550 -17.28 7.27 -33.59
C HIS A 550 -16.81 8.46 -34.42
N LYS A 551 -15.65 9.00 -34.05
CA LYS A 551 -14.97 10.11 -34.72
C LYS A 551 -13.57 9.70 -35.14
N THR A 552 -13.00 10.39 -36.12
CA THR A 552 -11.57 10.20 -36.42
C THR A 552 -10.71 10.81 -35.32
N PRO A 553 -9.43 10.40 -35.19
CA PRO A 553 -8.55 11.02 -34.20
C PRO A 553 -8.46 12.55 -34.31
N GLU A 554 -8.40 13.08 -35.53
CA GLU A 554 -8.33 14.51 -35.81
C GLU A 554 -9.63 15.25 -35.38
N GLU A 555 -10.79 14.62 -35.62
CA GLU A 555 -12.08 15.15 -35.16
C GLU A 555 -12.15 15.14 -33.62
N MET A 556 -11.69 14.07 -32.96
CA MET A 556 -11.65 13.99 -31.50
C MET A 556 -10.72 15.04 -30.89
N ASP A 557 -9.53 15.23 -31.46
CA ASP A 557 -8.60 16.27 -31.02
C ASP A 557 -9.23 17.67 -31.10
N ALA A 558 -9.94 17.97 -32.19
CA ALA A 558 -10.66 19.23 -32.36
C ALA A 558 -11.78 19.41 -31.32
N ILE A 559 -12.57 18.36 -31.06
CA ILE A 559 -13.64 18.37 -30.05
C ILE A 559 -13.06 18.57 -28.65
N LEU A 560 -12.01 17.85 -28.30
CA LEU A 560 -11.35 17.99 -26.99
C LEU A 560 -10.73 19.39 -26.81
N ALA A 561 -10.15 19.96 -27.87
CA ALA A 561 -9.64 21.33 -27.86
C ALA A 561 -10.75 22.35 -27.63
N GLU A 562 -11.91 22.19 -28.28
CA GLU A 562 -13.08 23.04 -28.08
C GLU A 562 -13.63 22.95 -26.66
N ARG A 563 -13.81 21.70 -26.14
CA ARG A 563 -14.23 21.47 -24.75
C ARG A 563 -13.24 22.09 -23.75
N LYS A 564 -11.94 21.98 -24.01
CA LYS A 564 -10.88 22.58 -23.18
C LYS A 564 -10.97 24.11 -23.18
N ALA A 565 -11.23 24.73 -24.32
CA ALA A 565 -11.41 26.19 -24.42
C ALA A 565 -12.64 26.68 -23.65
N ASN A 566 -13.66 25.83 -23.52
CA ASN A 566 -14.90 26.12 -22.79
C ASN A 566 -14.87 25.71 -21.32
N TRP A 567 -13.84 24.96 -20.88
CA TRP A 567 -13.70 24.52 -19.50
C TRP A 567 -13.52 25.71 -18.55
N LYS A 568 -14.31 25.76 -17.48
CA LYS A 568 -14.38 26.90 -16.54
C LYS A 568 -13.27 26.92 -15.49
N GLY A 569 -12.37 25.92 -15.53
CA GLY A 569 -11.38 25.73 -14.49
C GLY A 569 -11.94 25.01 -13.26
N PHE A 570 -11.07 24.77 -12.31
CA PHE A 570 -11.41 24.15 -11.02
C PHE A 570 -11.13 25.12 -9.88
N THR A 571 -12.02 25.14 -8.91
CA THR A 571 -11.83 25.89 -7.65
C THR A 571 -11.93 24.91 -6.50
N SER A 572 -10.83 24.75 -5.75
CA SER A 572 -10.79 23.84 -4.60
C SER A 572 -11.77 24.29 -3.50
N LYS A 573 -12.48 23.33 -2.90
CA LYS A 573 -13.29 23.55 -1.69
C LYS A 573 -12.42 23.82 -0.45
N TYR A 574 -11.13 23.52 -0.49
CA TYR A 574 -10.22 23.67 0.66
C TYR A 574 -9.58 25.06 0.68
N THR A 575 -10.02 25.90 1.60
CA THR A 575 -9.53 27.28 1.76
C THR A 575 -8.43 27.44 2.81
N HIS A 576 -8.20 26.43 3.64
CA HIS A 576 -7.20 26.42 4.72
C HIS A 576 -6.84 24.99 5.14
N GLY A 577 -5.84 24.86 6.02
CA GLY A 577 -5.45 23.58 6.63
C GLY A 577 -4.63 22.67 5.73
N LEU A 578 -4.47 21.42 6.16
CA LEU A 578 -3.59 20.43 5.56
C LEU A 578 -3.97 20.10 4.11
N LEU A 579 -5.28 19.93 3.83
CA LEU A 579 -5.74 19.61 2.46
C LEU A 579 -5.50 20.76 1.49
N LYS A 580 -5.61 22.04 1.92
CA LYS A 580 -5.23 23.17 1.08
C LYS A 580 -3.75 23.12 0.75
N LEU A 581 -2.89 22.92 1.76
CA LEU A 581 -1.45 22.83 1.59
C LEU A 581 -1.11 21.69 0.61
N TYR A 582 -1.66 20.50 0.85
CA TYR A 582 -1.44 19.33 0.02
C TYR A 582 -1.89 19.58 -1.43
N SER A 583 -3.12 20.04 -1.65
CA SER A 583 -3.64 20.26 -3.00
C SER A 583 -2.89 21.32 -3.82
N GLN A 584 -2.25 22.27 -3.15
CA GLN A 584 -1.43 23.30 -3.81
C GLN A 584 -0.05 22.78 -4.24
N HIS A 585 0.52 21.83 -3.50
CA HIS A 585 1.89 21.38 -3.67
C HIS A 585 2.03 19.94 -4.18
N ALA A 586 0.94 19.18 -4.25
CA ALA A 586 0.99 17.81 -4.73
C ALA A 586 1.41 17.73 -6.20
N VAL A 587 2.38 16.85 -6.48
CA VAL A 587 2.75 16.48 -7.85
C VAL A 587 1.73 15.50 -8.44
N SER A 588 1.85 15.24 -9.76
CA SER A 588 1.00 14.26 -10.46
C SER A 588 1.00 12.88 -9.77
N ALA A 589 -0.14 12.20 -9.81
CA ALA A 589 -0.27 10.83 -9.33
C ALA A 589 0.75 9.87 -9.97
N MET A 590 1.09 10.07 -11.24
CA MET A 590 2.08 9.27 -11.97
C MET A 590 3.52 9.49 -11.49
N LYS A 591 3.77 10.50 -10.67
CA LYS A 591 5.06 10.80 -10.03
C LYS A 591 5.09 10.49 -8.54
N GLY A 592 3.96 10.08 -7.94
CA GLY A 592 3.92 9.70 -6.52
C GLY A 592 3.03 10.56 -5.63
N ALA A 593 2.38 11.61 -6.17
CA ALA A 593 1.45 12.49 -5.44
C ALA A 593 2.03 13.00 -4.09
N TYR A 594 3.34 13.26 -4.01
CA TYR A 594 3.99 13.86 -2.84
C TYR A 594 3.94 15.40 -2.92
N MET A 595 4.21 16.07 -1.82
CA MET A 595 4.32 17.54 -1.79
C MET A 595 5.75 17.98 -2.17
N GLU A 596 5.82 18.88 -3.16
CA GLU A 596 7.02 19.54 -3.63
C GLU A 596 7.10 21.00 -3.13
#